data_fb3224667cc11bd45ffc647ff8a0e99f
#
_entry.id   fb3224667cc11bd45ffc647ff8a0e99f
#
_cell.length_a   1.000
_cell.length_b   1.000
_cell.length_c   1.000
_cell.angle_alpha   90.00
_cell.angle_beta   90.00
_cell.angle_gamma   90.00
#
_symmetry.space_group_name_H-M   'P 1'
#
loop_
_entity.id
_entity.type
_entity.pdbx_description
1 polymer ?
#
loop_
_entity_poly.entity_id
_entity_poly.type
_entity_poly.pdbx_seq_one_letter_code
_entity_poly.pdbx_strand_id
1 'polypeptide(L)'
;MISLMQLLKEAQGSPKAVILAGAPGAGKGYTLRGLDLGGLKVLNVDNIFIEKLKQANVSLDLKNATPEERSEQAKQMAAANKEFKGELQNVIDGKESFILDGTAASIKTTSKLKDELEEAGYEVFMLYVYTDLERSLMQNQDRFEKSGGKDRSLAPAIVLRTWLGVTKNWAPYKDMFGDNFVSVANTLEDEKLKDVEDVIKKYLDPFKPTGTKPKTASQQARSDKQKAQLNADVQALLSDDGAKDIIDGSVSKEEAQSKLKQFLSKXV
;
A
#
# COMPACT_ATOMS: atom_id res chain seq x y z
N MET A 1 -7.97 24.20 -32.75
CA MET A 1 -7.12 25.28 -32.25
C MET A 1 -6.68 24.92 -30.82
N ILE A 2 -5.36 24.80 -30.58
CA ILE A 2 -4.83 24.45 -29.25
C ILE A 2 -4.88 25.72 -28.37
N SER A 3 -5.39 25.58 -27.16
CA SER A 3 -5.48 26.71 -26.24
C SER A 3 -4.09 27.09 -25.69
N LEU A 4 -3.96 28.32 -25.21
CA LEU A 4 -2.74 28.78 -24.57
C LEU A 4 -2.38 27.89 -23.36
N MET A 5 -3.39 27.46 -22.59
CA MET A 5 -3.19 26.56 -21.46
C MET A 5 -2.60 25.22 -21.90
N GLN A 6 -3.08 24.67 -23.02
CA GLN A 6 -2.54 23.43 -23.56
C GLN A 6 -1.10 23.60 -24.01
N LEU A 7 -0.79 24.72 -24.67
CA LEU A 7 0.58 25.02 -25.09
C LEU A 7 1.52 25.15 -23.89
N LEU A 8 1.06 25.81 -22.82
CA LEU A 8 1.85 25.96 -21.59
C LEU A 8 2.09 24.59 -20.91
N LYS A 9 1.06 23.74 -20.88
CA LYS A 9 1.20 22.40 -20.32
C LYS A 9 2.18 21.55 -21.14
N GLU A 10 2.10 21.62 -22.44
CA GLU A 10 3.03 20.92 -23.33
C GLU A 10 4.46 21.40 -23.14
N ALA A 11 4.65 22.68 -22.91
CA ALA A 11 5.96 23.27 -22.68
C ALA A 11 6.57 22.83 -21.34
N GLN A 12 5.73 22.40 -20.37
CA GLN A 12 6.18 21.94 -19.05
C GLN A 12 6.59 20.46 -19.04
N GLY A 13 6.49 19.78 -20.18
CA GLY A 13 6.81 18.37 -20.27
C GLY A 13 5.66 17.46 -19.86
N SER A 14 5.90 16.18 -19.82
CA SER A 14 4.89 15.17 -19.49
C SER A 14 4.54 15.25 -18.00
N PRO A 15 3.27 15.07 -17.65
CA PRO A 15 2.93 14.96 -16.23
C PRO A 15 3.54 13.69 -15.63
N LYS A 16 3.80 13.73 -14.33
CA LYS A 16 4.47 12.64 -13.62
C LYS A 16 3.52 12.00 -12.60
N ALA A 17 3.52 10.69 -12.55
CA ALA A 17 2.79 9.94 -11.53
C ALA A 17 3.77 9.05 -10.79
N VAL A 18 3.78 9.14 -9.46
CA VAL A 18 4.57 8.27 -8.60
C VAL A 18 3.63 7.32 -7.89
N ILE A 19 3.81 6.03 -8.11
CA ILE A 19 3.04 4.99 -7.42
C ILE A 19 3.89 4.46 -6.27
N LEU A 20 3.38 4.57 -5.05
CA LEU A 20 4.03 3.98 -3.88
C LEU A 20 3.60 2.53 -3.75
N ALA A 21 4.52 1.65 -3.39
CA ALA A 21 4.24 0.24 -3.16
C ALA A 21 4.87 -0.16 -1.83
N GLY A 22 4.14 -0.93 -1.03
CA GLY A 22 4.64 -1.39 0.25
C GLY A 22 3.51 -1.77 1.18
N ALA A 23 3.78 -2.74 2.04
CA ALA A 23 2.80 -3.24 3.01
C ALA A 23 2.47 -2.17 4.06
N PRO A 24 1.35 -2.33 4.78
CA PRO A 24 1.08 -1.44 5.91
C PRO A 24 2.26 -1.42 6.88
N GLY A 25 2.65 -0.23 7.31
CA GLY A 25 3.77 -0.09 8.23
C GLY A 25 5.15 -0.22 7.59
N ALA A 26 5.24 -0.26 6.26
CA ALA A 26 6.54 -0.41 5.58
C ALA A 26 7.43 0.83 5.67
N GLY A 27 6.85 1.99 5.97
CA GLY A 27 7.63 3.22 6.04
C GLY A 27 7.61 4.03 4.76
N LYS A 28 6.53 3.93 3.99
CA LYS A 28 6.39 4.72 2.76
C LYS A 28 6.43 6.21 3.07
N GLY A 29 5.68 6.64 4.08
CA GLY A 29 5.68 8.04 4.52
C GLY A 29 7.04 8.48 5.04
N TYR A 30 7.69 7.61 5.80
CA TYR A 30 9.04 7.88 6.32
C TYR A 30 10.03 8.10 5.17
N THR A 31 9.92 7.29 4.12
CA THR A 31 10.82 7.38 2.96
C THR A 31 10.65 8.72 2.23
N LEU A 32 9.44 9.28 2.24
CA LEU A 32 9.17 10.57 1.60
C LEU A 32 9.46 11.77 2.51
N ARG A 33 9.65 11.53 3.81
CA ARG A 33 9.81 12.61 4.79
C ARG A 33 11.07 13.43 4.47
N GLY A 34 10.92 14.75 4.52
CA GLY A 34 12.02 15.66 4.24
C GLY A 34 12.16 16.05 2.79
N LEU A 35 11.40 15.41 1.89
CA LEU A 35 11.39 15.81 0.48
C LEU A 35 10.46 17.00 0.28
N ASP A 36 10.93 17.97 -0.47
CA ASP A 36 10.08 19.04 -0.98
C ASP A 36 9.41 18.52 -2.26
N LEU A 37 8.14 18.16 -2.16
CA LEU A 37 7.40 17.59 -3.28
C LEU A 37 6.73 18.67 -4.13
N GLY A 38 7.01 19.94 -3.85
CA GLY A 38 6.59 21.07 -4.70
C GLY A 38 5.09 21.21 -4.88
N GLY A 39 4.32 20.86 -3.87
CA GLY A 39 2.86 20.95 -3.96
C GLY A 39 2.22 19.83 -4.76
N LEU A 40 2.95 18.75 -5.04
CA LEU A 40 2.39 17.54 -5.67
C LEU A 40 1.19 17.03 -4.88
N LYS A 41 0.11 16.74 -5.60
CA LYS A 41 -1.08 16.16 -5.00
C LYS A 41 -0.77 14.73 -4.55
N VAL A 42 -1.21 14.38 -3.33
CA VAL A 42 -1.10 13.00 -2.83
C VAL A 42 -2.51 12.43 -2.77
N LEU A 43 -2.75 11.36 -3.51
CA LEU A 43 -4.03 10.66 -3.53
C LEU A 43 -3.92 9.41 -2.66
N ASN A 44 -4.80 9.32 -1.65
CA ASN A 44 -4.75 8.23 -0.67
C ASN A 44 -6.19 7.91 -0.24
N VAL A 45 -6.68 6.73 -0.64
CA VAL A 45 -8.05 6.33 -0.31
C VAL A 45 -8.25 6.16 1.19
N ASP A 46 -7.21 5.75 1.93
CA ASP A 46 -7.31 5.60 3.39
C ASP A 46 -7.60 6.92 4.08
N ASN A 47 -7.00 8.01 3.61
CA ASN A 47 -7.26 9.33 4.19
C ASN A 47 -8.72 9.74 4.01
N ILE A 48 -9.27 9.47 2.84
CA ILE A 48 -10.70 9.73 2.56
C ILE A 48 -11.58 8.87 3.47
N PHE A 49 -11.22 7.58 3.58
CA PHE A 49 -11.95 6.62 4.41
C PHE A 49 -11.98 7.06 5.89
N ILE A 50 -10.81 7.42 6.43
CA ILE A 50 -10.70 7.86 7.82
C ILE A 50 -11.59 9.10 8.06
N GLU A 51 -11.55 10.06 7.14
CA GLU A 51 -12.38 11.26 7.26
C GLU A 51 -13.87 10.92 7.22
N LYS A 52 -14.27 10.00 6.34
CA LYS A 52 -15.67 9.58 6.26
C LYS A 52 -16.13 8.87 7.53
N LEU A 53 -15.26 8.05 8.12
CA LEU A 53 -15.57 7.39 9.39
C LEU A 53 -15.77 8.44 10.49
N LYS A 54 -14.90 9.42 10.57
CA LYS A 54 -15.00 10.51 11.55
C LYS A 54 -16.26 11.33 11.37
N GLN A 55 -16.58 11.71 10.13
CA GLN A 55 -17.76 12.50 9.81
C GLN A 55 -19.06 11.73 10.14
N ALA A 56 -19.06 10.42 9.94
CA ALA A 56 -20.21 9.56 10.22
C ALA A 56 -20.25 9.08 11.66
N ASN A 57 -19.24 9.46 12.46
CA ASN A 57 -19.11 9.02 13.86
C ASN A 57 -19.07 7.49 13.96
N VAL A 58 -18.31 6.87 13.05
CA VAL A 58 -18.12 5.41 12.99
C VAL A 58 -16.74 5.07 13.52
N SER A 59 -16.62 3.94 14.22
CA SER A 59 -15.35 3.53 14.83
C SER A 59 -14.21 3.37 13.80
N LEU A 60 -13.02 3.85 14.16
CA LEU A 60 -11.80 3.61 13.41
C LEU A 60 -11.13 2.30 13.82
N ASP A 61 -11.61 1.61 14.83
CA ASP A 61 -11.06 0.34 15.27
C ASP A 61 -11.64 -0.80 14.44
N LEU A 62 -11.14 -0.98 13.23
CA LEU A 62 -11.61 -2.02 12.32
C LEU A 62 -11.27 -3.42 12.83
N LYS A 63 -10.15 -3.53 13.55
CA LYS A 63 -9.72 -4.80 14.11
C LYS A 63 -10.74 -5.37 15.10
N ASN A 64 -11.31 -4.52 15.96
CA ASN A 64 -12.21 -4.93 17.04
C ASN A 64 -13.66 -4.53 16.80
N ALA A 65 -14.02 -4.24 15.56
CA ALA A 65 -15.36 -3.74 15.23
C ALA A 65 -16.45 -4.80 15.47
N THR A 66 -17.60 -4.35 15.96
CA THR A 66 -18.81 -5.18 16.04
C THR A 66 -19.34 -5.43 14.62
N PRO A 67 -20.26 -6.43 14.44
CA PRO A 67 -20.87 -6.63 13.13
C PRO A 67 -21.55 -5.37 12.58
N GLU A 68 -22.24 -4.60 13.44
CA GLU A 68 -22.89 -3.35 13.05
C GLU A 68 -21.87 -2.30 12.62
N GLU A 69 -20.78 -2.18 13.37
CA GLU A 69 -19.69 -1.26 13.02
C GLU A 69 -19.04 -1.67 11.71
N ARG A 70 -18.80 -2.98 11.49
CA ARG A 70 -18.21 -3.48 10.24
C ARG A 70 -19.08 -3.14 9.03
N SER A 71 -20.41 -3.28 9.19
CA SER A 71 -21.35 -2.94 8.12
C SER A 71 -21.27 -1.46 7.76
N GLU A 72 -21.23 -0.60 8.77
CA GLU A 72 -21.13 0.85 8.56
C GLU A 72 -19.76 1.23 7.98
N GLN A 73 -18.71 0.60 8.47
CA GLN A 73 -17.35 0.82 7.94
C GLN A 73 -17.27 0.43 6.46
N ALA A 74 -17.88 -0.69 6.07
CA ALA A 74 -17.91 -1.12 4.67
C ALA A 74 -18.63 -0.10 3.78
N LYS A 75 -19.72 0.46 4.28
CA LYS A 75 -20.48 1.51 3.58
C LYS A 75 -19.61 2.74 3.35
N GLN A 76 -18.86 3.16 4.38
CA GLN A 76 -17.98 4.33 4.27
C GLN A 76 -16.78 4.05 3.35
N MET A 77 -16.28 2.80 3.33
CA MET A 77 -15.20 2.43 2.43
C MET A 77 -15.67 2.48 0.96
N ALA A 78 -16.89 2.02 0.68
CA ALA A 78 -17.46 2.10 -0.67
C ALA A 78 -17.57 3.56 -1.12
N ALA A 79 -18.01 4.44 -0.21
CA ALA A 79 -18.09 5.88 -0.51
C ALA A 79 -16.71 6.48 -0.72
N ALA A 80 -15.72 6.07 0.08
CA ALA A 80 -14.33 6.55 -0.06
C ALA A 80 -13.74 6.12 -1.40
N ASN A 81 -13.98 4.88 -1.82
CA ASN A 81 -13.49 4.38 -3.11
C ASN A 81 -14.09 5.17 -4.26
N LYS A 82 -15.38 5.49 -4.19
CA LYS A 82 -16.07 6.28 -5.22
C LYS A 82 -15.47 7.68 -5.31
N GLU A 83 -15.27 8.33 -4.17
CA GLU A 83 -14.68 9.67 -4.13
C GLU A 83 -13.24 9.66 -4.66
N PHE A 84 -12.46 8.64 -4.26
CA PHE A 84 -11.08 8.46 -4.71
C PHE A 84 -11.00 8.33 -6.24
N LYS A 85 -11.86 7.52 -6.83
CA LYS A 85 -11.90 7.35 -8.29
C LYS A 85 -12.20 8.68 -8.98
N GLY A 86 -13.08 9.48 -8.41
CA GLY A 86 -13.38 10.81 -8.95
C GLY A 86 -12.20 11.75 -8.87
N GLU A 87 -11.49 11.76 -7.73
CA GLU A 87 -10.28 12.58 -7.56
C GLU A 87 -9.19 12.18 -8.55
N LEU A 88 -8.97 10.87 -8.71
CA LEU A 88 -7.96 10.36 -9.63
C LEU A 88 -8.30 10.77 -11.07
N GLN A 89 -9.56 10.62 -11.48
CA GLN A 89 -9.97 10.99 -12.82
C GLN A 89 -9.79 12.50 -13.06
N ASN A 90 -10.12 13.31 -12.08
CA ASN A 90 -9.94 14.77 -12.19
C ASN A 90 -8.47 15.14 -12.36
N VAL A 91 -7.59 14.50 -11.61
CA VAL A 91 -6.14 14.73 -11.70
C VAL A 91 -5.63 14.33 -13.09
N ILE A 92 -6.07 13.18 -13.59
CA ILE A 92 -5.67 12.69 -14.92
C ILE A 92 -6.18 13.62 -16.02
N ASP A 93 -7.44 14.03 -15.94
CA ASP A 93 -8.03 14.93 -16.93
C ASP A 93 -7.31 16.29 -16.94
N GLY A 94 -6.88 16.75 -15.77
CA GLY A 94 -6.14 18.01 -15.64
C GLY A 94 -4.65 17.89 -15.97
N LYS A 95 -4.17 16.68 -16.25
CA LYS A 95 -2.74 16.42 -16.51
C LYS A 95 -1.86 16.91 -15.35
N GLU A 96 -2.35 16.77 -14.13
CA GLU A 96 -1.59 17.18 -12.92
C GLU A 96 -0.67 16.05 -12.50
N SER A 97 0.54 16.39 -12.07
CA SER A 97 1.47 15.41 -11.48
C SER A 97 1.00 15.05 -10.07
N PHE A 98 1.18 13.81 -9.67
CA PHE A 98 0.65 13.35 -8.38
C PHE A 98 1.41 12.14 -7.85
N ILE A 99 1.18 11.87 -6.56
CA ILE A 99 1.64 10.65 -5.89
C ILE A 99 0.40 9.84 -5.52
N LEU A 100 0.40 8.57 -5.90
CA LEU A 100 -0.63 7.62 -5.47
C LEU A 100 -0.08 6.86 -4.27
N ASP A 101 -0.64 7.13 -3.09
CA ASP A 101 -0.22 6.50 -1.84
C ASP A 101 -1.14 5.33 -1.55
N GLY A 102 -0.65 4.14 -1.80
CA GLY A 102 -1.34 2.90 -1.54
C GLY A 102 -0.33 1.79 -1.29
N THR A 103 -0.76 0.55 -1.36
CA THR A 103 0.12 -0.59 -1.13
C THR A 103 0.62 -1.24 -2.43
N ALA A 104 -0.12 -1.10 -3.52
CA ALA A 104 0.15 -1.78 -4.79
C ALA A 104 0.18 -3.30 -4.62
N ALA A 105 -0.69 -3.84 -3.76
CA ALA A 105 -0.73 -5.27 -3.48
C ALA A 105 -1.25 -6.09 -4.65
N SER A 106 -2.05 -5.48 -5.53
CA SER A 106 -2.60 -6.16 -6.72
C SER A 106 -1.83 -5.72 -7.96
N ILE A 107 -1.09 -6.64 -8.55
CA ILE A 107 -0.33 -6.34 -9.76
C ILE A 107 -1.28 -6.07 -10.95
N LYS A 108 -2.41 -6.75 -10.99
CA LYS A 108 -3.40 -6.54 -12.05
C LYS A 108 -3.92 -5.10 -12.04
N THR A 109 -4.30 -4.60 -10.87
CA THR A 109 -4.79 -3.23 -10.70
C THR A 109 -3.71 -2.20 -11.01
N THR A 110 -2.50 -2.43 -10.51
CA THR A 110 -1.37 -1.51 -10.70
C THR A 110 -0.94 -1.45 -12.16
N SER A 111 -0.88 -2.60 -12.83
CA SER A 111 -0.52 -2.68 -14.25
C SER A 111 -1.54 -1.94 -15.11
N LYS A 112 -2.82 -2.13 -14.82
CA LYS A 112 -3.91 -1.45 -15.55
C LYS A 112 -3.80 0.06 -15.36
N LEU A 113 -3.58 0.51 -14.15
CA LEU A 113 -3.43 1.95 -13.87
C LEU A 113 -2.22 2.53 -14.58
N LYS A 114 -1.09 1.82 -14.55
CA LYS A 114 0.12 2.26 -15.25
C LYS A 114 -0.17 2.47 -16.74
N ASP A 115 -0.84 1.50 -17.37
CA ASP A 115 -1.19 1.58 -18.79
C ASP A 115 -2.11 2.77 -19.07
N GLU A 116 -3.13 2.98 -18.24
CA GLU A 116 -4.06 4.10 -18.39
C GLU A 116 -3.34 5.44 -18.25
N LEU A 117 -2.41 5.54 -17.30
CA LEU A 117 -1.64 6.77 -17.09
C LEU A 117 -0.72 7.05 -18.28
N GLU A 118 -0.06 6.03 -18.80
CA GLU A 118 0.83 6.18 -19.96
C GLU A 118 0.03 6.58 -21.20
N GLU A 119 -1.15 5.99 -21.39
CA GLU A 119 -2.06 6.38 -22.50
C GLU A 119 -2.49 7.84 -22.36
N ALA A 120 -2.62 8.33 -21.14
CA ALA A 120 -2.97 9.73 -20.85
C ALA A 120 -1.77 10.68 -20.95
N GLY A 121 -0.58 10.18 -21.27
CA GLY A 121 0.60 10.99 -21.48
C GLY A 121 1.52 11.12 -20.28
N TYR A 122 1.28 10.38 -19.21
CA TYR A 122 2.10 10.42 -17.99
C TYR A 122 3.37 9.60 -18.15
N GLU A 123 4.43 10.06 -17.49
CA GLU A 123 5.55 9.21 -17.13
C GLU A 123 5.26 8.67 -15.74
N VAL A 124 5.49 7.38 -15.51
CA VAL A 124 5.09 6.70 -14.28
C VAL A 124 6.32 6.10 -13.61
N PHE A 125 6.43 6.31 -12.30
CA PHE A 125 7.55 5.87 -11.47
C PHE A 125 7.00 5.08 -10.29
N MET A 126 7.69 4.03 -9.87
CA MET A 126 7.33 3.31 -8.65
C MET A 126 8.41 3.46 -7.60
N LEU A 127 8.00 3.92 -6.42
CA LEU A 127 8.82 3.87 -5.21
C LEU A 127 8.31 2.69 -4.38
N TYR A 128 9.13 1.65 -4.29
CA TYR A 128 8.78 0.41 -3.60
C TYR A 128 9.49 0.41 -2.24
N VAL A 129 8.72 0.17 -1.17
CA VAL A 129 9.27 0.13 0.18
C VAL A 129 8.97 -1.24 0.78
N TYR A 130 10.00 -2.05 0.92
CA TYR A 130 9.91 -3.38 1.52
C TYR A 130 9.98 -3.28 3.04
N THR A 131 9.26 -4.15 3.73
CA THR A 131 9.44 -4.35 5.16
C THR A 131 9.20 -5.83 5.49
N ASP A 132 9.76 -6.28 6.61
CA ASP A 132 9.52 -7.62 7.14
C ASP A 132 8.05 -7.80 7.51
N LEU A 133 7.55 -9.03 7.34
CA LEU A 133 6.17 -9.34 7.74
C LEU A 133 5.93 -9.00 9.21
N GLU A 134 6.85 -9.37 10.08
CA GLU A 134 6.69 -9.10 11.52
C GLU A 134 6.59 -7.60 11.77
N ARG A 135 7.43 -6.79 11.13
CA ARG A 135 7.37 -5.33 11.29
C ARG A 135 6.03 -4.78 10.83
N SER A 136 5.54 -5.27 9.70
CA SER A 136 4.24 -4.84 9.18
C SER A 136 3.12 -5.13 10.18
N LEU A 137 3.10 -6.32 10.74
CA LEU A 137 2.09 -6.72 11.75
C LEU A 137 2.24 -5.93 13.05
N MET A 138 3.47 -5.72 13.50
CA MET A 138 3.76 -4.98 14.72
C MET A 138 3.32 -3.53 14.59
N GLN A 139 3.65 -2.89 13.49
CA GLN A 139 3.27 -1.50 13.25
C GLN A 139 1.75 -1.34 13.16
N ASN A 140 1.09 -2.29 12.51
CA ASN A 140 -0.38 -2.28 12.42
C ASN A 140 -1.03 -2.43 13.80
N GLN A 141 -0.49 -3.33 14.62
CA GLN A 141 -1.04 -3.62 15.95
C GLN A 141 -1.07 -2.35 16.80
N ASP A 142 -0.02 -1.54 16.71
CA ASP A 142 0.13 -0.34 17.54
C ASP A 142 -0.52 0.91 16.95
N ARG A 143 -0.85 0.87 15.67
CA ARG A 143 -1.25 2.06 14.91
C ARG A 143 -2.43 2.84 15.52
N PHE A 144 -3.51 2.13 15.84
CA PHE A 144 -4.69 2.75 16.42
C PHE A 144 -4.39 3.36 17.79
N GLU A 145 -3.72 2.59 18.64
CA GLU A 145 -3.43 3.01 20.02
C GLU A 145 -2.43 4.17 20.05
N LYS A 146 -1.35 4.09 19.29
CA LYS A 146 -0.32 5.12 19.27
C LYS A 146 -0.81 6.44 18.70
N SER A 147 -1.79 6.40 17.82
CA SER A 147 -2.40 7.61 17.27
C SER A 147 -3.45 8.23 18.19
N GLY A 148 -3.75 7.60 19.33
CA GLY A 148 -4.82 8.04 20.21
C GLY A 148 -6.19 7.86 19.59
N GLY A 149 -6.35 6.84 18.76
CA GLY A 149 -7.61 6.55 18.07
C GLY A 149 -7.87 7.37 16.82
N LYS A 150 -6.89 8.14 16.37
CA LYS A 150 -7.06 9.02 15.19
C LYS A 150 -6.77 8.31 13.87
N ASP A 151 -6.14 7.14 13.92
CA ASP A 151 -5.85 6.32 12.75
C ASP A 151 -6.55 4.97 12.92
N ARG A 152 -6.70 4.23 11.83
CA ARG A 152 -7.43 2.96 11.86
C ARG A 152 -6.55 1.79 12.25
N SER A 153 -7.16 0.74 12.76
CA SER A 153 -6.53 -0.57 12.89
C SER A 153 -7.00 -1.47 11.74
N LEU A 154 -6.28 -2.55 11.49
CA LEU A 154 -6.65 -3.58 10.50
C LEU A 154 -6.54 -4.95 11.16
N ALA A 155 -7.40 -5.87 10.74
CA ALA A 155 -7.29 -7.27 11.16
C ALA A 155 -5.94 -7.83 10.67
N PRO A 156 -5.24 -8.61 11.50
CA PRO A 156 -3.91 -9.12 11.12
C PRO A 156 -3.89 -9.93 9.83
N ALA A 157 -4.95 -10.69 9.53
CA ALA A 157 -5.02 -11.46 8.29
C ALA A 157 -5.00 -10.57 7.05
N ILE A 158 -5.61 -9.38 7.15
CA ILE A 158 -5.59 -8.41 6.04
C ILE A 158 -4.16 -7.89 5.82
N VAL A 159 -3.46 -7.61 6.92
CA VAL A 159 -2.05 -7.16 6.83
C VAL A 159 -1.19 -8.23 6.19
N LEU A 160 -1.36 -9.49 6.60
CA LEU A 160 -0.59 -10.61 6.04
C LEU A 160 -0.83 -10.77 4.54
N ARG A 161 -2.11 -10.74 4.11
CA ARG A 161 -2.46 -10.88 2.69
C ARG A 161 -1.90 -9.72 1.86
N THR A 162 -1.97 -8.51 2.39
CA THR A 162 -1.45 -7.33 1.70
C THR A 162 0.06 -7.41 1.59
N TRP A 163 0.73 -7.80 2.69
CA TRP A 163 2.18 -7.99 2.70
C TRP A 163 2.61 -9.02 1.66
N LEU A 164 1.93 -10.17 1.64
CA LEU A 164 2.24 -11.22 0.67
C LEU A 164 2.03 -10.73 -0.76
N GLY A 165 0.91 -10.03 -1.00
CA GLY A 165 0.58 -9.52 -2.33
C GLY A 165 1.62 -8.59 -2.88
N VAL A 166 2.03 -7.58 -2.10
CA VAL A 166 3.01 -6.60 -2.58
C VAL A 166 4.42 -7.20 -2.62
N THR A 167 4.76 -8.07 -1.66
CA THR A 167 6.12 -8.61 -1.57
C THR A 167 6.42 -9.57 -2.73
N LYS A 168 5.48 -10.42 -3.10
CA LYS A 168 5.67 -11.35 -4.22
C LYS A 168 5.77 -10.62 -5.57
N ASN A 169 5.33 -9.37 -5.62
CA ASN A 169 5.32 -8.60 -6.86
C ASN A 169 6.56 -7.74 -7.07
N TRP A 170 7.54 -7.82 -6.17
CA TRP A 170 8.74 -6.97 -6.29
C TRP A 170 9.45 -7.15 -7.63
N ALA A 171 9.77 -8.40 -8.01
CA ALA A 171 10.48 -8.67 -9.25
C ALA A 171 9.64 -8.30 -10.48
N PRO A 172 8.33 -8.65 -10.55
CA PRO A 172 7.51 -8.17 -11.66
C PRO A 172 7.44 -6.65 -11.75
N TYR A 173 7.34 -5.95 -10.61
CA TYR A 173 7.31 -4.48 -10.63
C TYR A 173 8.65 -3.90 -11.11
N LYS A 174 9.75 -4.47 -10.67
CA LYS A 174 11.07 -4.04 -11.11
C LYS A 174 11.18 -4.13 -12.64
N ASP A 175 10.72 -5.23 -13.22
CA ASP A 175 10.70 -5.42 -14.67
C ASP A 175 9.74 -4.45 -15.34
N MET A 176 8.55 -4.28 -14.78
CA MET A 176 7.48 -3.46 -15.36
C MET A 176 7.86 -1.97 -15.44
N PHE A 177 8.49 -1.45 -14.38
CA PHE A 177 8.83 -0.03 -14.30
C PHE A 177 10.24 0.29 -14.79
N GLY A 178 11.11 -0.71 -14.88
CA GLY A 178 12.46 -0.55 -15.46
C GLY A 178 13.27 0.54 -14.77
N ASP A 179 13.74 1.51 -15.54
CA ASP A 179 14.53 2.62 -15.02
C ASP A 179 13.73 3.54 -14.09
N ASN A 180 12.41 3.44 -14.11
CA ASN A 180 11.51 4.23 -13.26
C ASN A 180 11.08 3.46 -12.03
N PHE A 181 11.95 2.61 -11.51
CA PHE A 181 11.71 1.80 -10.31
C PHE A 181 12.85 2.03 -9.33
N VAL A 182 12.48 2.27 -8.07
CA VAL A 182 13.48 2.27 -7.00
C VAL A 182 12.89 1.56 -5.79
N SER A 183 13.72 0.80 -5.09
CA SER A 183 13.32 -0.03 -3.96
C SER A 183 14.15 0.32 -2.74
N VAL A 184 13.48 0.46 -1.59
CA VAL A 184 14.08 0.68 -0.27
C VAL A 184 13.65 -0.46 0.63
N ALA A 185 14.56 -0.96 1.47
CA ALA A 185 14.23 -2.03 2.42
C ALA A 185 14.33 -1.50 3.85
N ASN A 186 13.19 -1.45 4.53
CA ASN A 186 13.10 -1.15 5.96
C ASN A 186 12.91 -2.47 6.71
N THR A 187 13.98 -2.99 7.25
CA THR A 187 13.96 -4.29 7.94
C THR A 187 14.20 -4.12 9.43
N LEU A 188 13.72 -5.08 10.21
CA LEU A 188 14.07 -5.18 11.62
C LEU A 188 15.53 -5.62 11.73
N GLU A 189 16.30 -4.90 12.54
CA GLU A 189 17.71 -5.23 12.74
C GLU A 189 17.90 -6.38 13.71
N ASP A 190 16.98 -6.53 14.67
CA ASP A 190 17.10 -7.50 15.75
C ASP A 190 15.87 -8.40 15.87
N GLU A 191 16.09 -9.63 16.28
CA GLU A 191 15.07 -10.59 16.72
C GLU A 191 13.86 -10.75 15.82
N LYS A 192 14.10 -11.06 14.57
CA LYS A 192 13.01 -11.47 13.66
C LYS A 192 12.51 -12.85 14.10
N LEU A 193 11.21 -13.03 14.04
CA LEU A 193 10.66 -14.37 14.16
C LEU A 193 11.13 -15.19 12.95
N LYS A 194 11.63 -16.38 13.24
CA LYS A 194 12.37 -17.16 12.23
C LYS A 194 11.50 -17.85 11.21
N ASP A 195 10.22 -18.04 11.51
CA ASP A 195 9.33 -18.69 10.56
C ASP A 195 7.89 -18.17 10.69
N VAL A 196 7.11 -18.53 9.68
CA VAL A 196 5.74 -18.07 9.54
C VAL A 196 4.85 -18.60 10.65
N GLU A 197 5.12 -19.82 11.15
CA GLU A 197 4.31 -20.39 12.24
C GLU A 197 4.41 -19.53 13.49
N ASP A 198 5.61 -19.04 13.81
CA ASP A 198 5.82 -18.17 14.97
C ASP A 198 5.07 -16.84 14.81
N VAL A 199 5.10 -16.29 13.59
CA VAL A 199 4.39 -15.04 13.30
C VAL A 199 2.87 -15.24 13.46
N ILE A 200 2.34 -16.36 12.96
CA ILE A 200 0.91 -16.65 13.07
C ILE A 200 0.51 -16.84 14.53
N LYS A 201 1.29 -17.57 15.30
CA LYS A 201 1.02 -17.79 16.72
C LYS A 201 1.02 -16.47 17.51
N LYS A 202 1.92 -15.57 17.18
CA LYS A 202 2.06 -14.32 17.92
C LYS A 202 1.01 -13.28 17.54
N TYR A 203 0.69 -13.14 16.26
CA TYR A 203 -0.12 -12.04 15.76
C TYR A 203 -1.52 -12.42 15.27
N LEU A 204 -1.68 -13.61 14.68
CA LEU A 204 -2.94 -13.99 14.06
C LEU A 204 -3.81 -14.87 14.96
N ASP A 205 -3.24 -15.91 15.56
CA ASP A 205 -4.02 -16.85 16.37
C ASP A 205 -4.70 -16.18 17.58
N PRO A 206 -4.07 -15.23 18.29
CA PRO A 206 -4.75 -14.59 19.43
C PRO A 206 -5.93 -13.72 19.03
N PHE A 207 -5.98 -13.27 17.77
CA PHE A 207 -7.02 -12.35 17.31
C PHE A 207 -8.30 -13.10 16.97
N LYS A 208 -9.42 -12.67 17.56
CA LYS A 208 -10.75 -13.20 17.27
C LYS A 208 -11.69 -12.03 16.99
N PRO A 209 -12.30 -12.00 15.79
CA PRO A 209 -13.21 -10.91 15.46
C PRO A 209 -14.41 -10.87 16.40
N THR A 210 -14.80 -9.67 16.82
CA THR A 210 -15.93 -9.45 17.71
C THR A 210 -17.23 -9.86 17.02
N GLY A 211 -18.09 -10.61 17.73
CA GLY A 211 -19.40 -10.97 17.25
C GLY A 211 -19.42 -12.01 16.14
N THR A 212 -18.31 -12.70 15.92
CA THR A 212 -18.24 -13.76 14.92
C THR A 212 -19.00 -14.98 15.39
N LYS A 213 -19.90 -15.49 14.56
CA LYS A 213 -20.65 -16.71 14.84
C LYS A 213 -19.73 -17.93 14.71
N PRO A 214 -19.96 -19.00 15.47
CA PRO A 214 -19.20 -20.22 15.31
C PRO A 214 -19.32 -20.76 13.89
N LYS A 215 -18.20 -21.24 13.34
CA LYS A 215 -18.17 -21.80 11.98
C LYS A 215 -18.78 -23.20 11.96
N THR A 216 -19.45 -23.53 10.87
CA THR A 216 -19.85 -24.91 10.60
C THR A 216 -18.60 -25.73 10.29
N ALA A 217 -18.74 -27.06 10.29
CA ALA A 217 -17.60 -27.95 9.97
C ALA A 217 -17.02 -27.66 8.58
N SER A 218 -17.87 -27.42 7.57
CA SER A 218 -17.41 -27.11 6.22
C SER A 218 -16.73 -25.73 6.13
N GLN A 219 -17.27 -24.76 6.86
CA GLN A 219 -16.66 -23.41 6.94
C GLN A 219 -15.29 -23.49 7.60
N GLN A 220 -15.17 -24.27 8.67
CA GLN A 220 -13.91 -24.44 9.38
C GLN A 220 -12.86 -25.13 8.49
N ALA A 221 -13.28 -26.17 7.74
CA ALA A 221 -12.39 -26.87 6.82
C ALA A 221 -11.87 -25.94 5.73
N ARG A 222 -12.76 -25.09 5.18
CA ARG A 222 -12.37 -24.10 4.16
C ARG A 222 -11.39 -23.08 4.73
N SER A 223 -11.66 -22.58 5.93
CA SER A 223 -10.81 -21.62 6.61
C SER A 223 -9.41 -22.21 6.88
N ASP A 224 -9.37 -23.48 7.35
CA ASP A 224 -8.11 -24.17 7.62
C ASP A 224 -7.30 -24.36 6.34
N LYS A 225 -7.98 -24.68 5.22
CA LYS A 225 -7.33 -24.86 3.92
C LYS A 225 -6.75 -23.53 3.42
N GLN A 226 -7.50 -22.43 3.56
CA GLN A 226 -7.03 -21.12 3.17
C GLN A 226 -5.84 -20.67 4.00
N LYS A 227 -5.87 -20.93 5.30
CA LYS A 227 -4.78 -20.61 6.22
C LYS A 227 -3.52 -21.41 5.85
N ALA A 228 -3.68 -22.71 5.56
CA ALA A 228 -2.57 -23.56 5.16
C ALA A 228 -1.94 -23.09 3.85
N GLN A 229 -2.78 -22.69 2.88
CA GLN A 229 -2.30 -22.19 1.60
C GLN A 229 -1.55 -20.88 1.78
N LEU A 230 -2.07 -19.99 2.60
CA LEU A 230 -1.43 -18.69 2.90
C LEU A 230 -0.06 -18.94 3.55
N ASN A 231 0.01 -19.85 4.51
CA ASN A 231 1.26 -20.22 5.17
C ASN A 231 2.27 -20.75 4.15
N ALA A 232 1.82 -21.64 3.26
CA ALA A 232 2.67 -22.22 2.24
C ALA A 232 3.21 -21.14 1.29
N ASP A 233 2.37 -20.21 0.89
CA ASP A 233 2.76 -19.12 -0.01
C ASP A 233 3.81 -18.21 0.63
N VAL A 234 3.61 -17.87 1.91
CA VAL A 234 4.58 -17.03 2.64
C VAL A 234 5.89 -17.79 2.82
N GLN A 235 5.81 -19.06 3.18
CA GLN A 235 7.01 -19.89 3.38
C GLN A 235 7.80 -20.05 2.08
N ALA A 236 7.10 -20.24 0.96
CA ALA A 236 7.75 -20.36 -0.35
C ALA A 236 8.50 -19.08 -0.69
N LEU A 237 7.86 -17.92 -0.46
CA LEU A 237 8.49 -16.62 -0.72
C LEU A 237 9.77 -16.44 0.10
N LEU A 238 9.71 -16.79 1.39
CA LEU A 238 10.85 -16.61 2.30
C LEU A 238 11.97 -17.61 2.03
N SER A 239 11.64 -18.85 1.61
CA SER A 239 12.64 -19.90 1.39
C SER A 239 13.34 -19.81 0.05
N ASP A 240 12.79 -19.07 -0.91
CA ASP A 240 13.40 -18.90 -2.24
C ASP A 240 14.31 -17.67 -2.32
N ASP A 241 14.79 -17.20 -1.18
CA ASP A 241 15.64 -15.99 -1.09
C ASP A 241 14.96 -14.74 -1.65
N GLY A 242 13.62 -14.76 -1.75
CA GLY A 242 12.87 -13.62 -2.27
C GLY A 242 13.13 -12.34 -1.49
N ALA A 243 13.11 -12.43 -0.16
CA ALA A 243 13.38 -11.27 0.69
C ALA A 243 14.83 -10.80 0.54
N LYS A 244 15.77 -11.75 0.42
CA LYS A 244 17.18 -11.41 0.21
C LYS A 244 17.37 -10.67 -1.11
N ASP A 245 16.71 -11.13 -2.17
CA ASP A 245 16.79 -10.46 -3.47
C ASP A 245 16.27 -9.03 -3.39
N ILE A 246 15.17 -8.81 -2.66
CA ILE A 246 14.62 -7.48 -2.48
C ILE A 246 15.59 -6.59 -1.70
N ILE A 247 16.14 -7.11 -0.61
CA ILE A 247 17.09 -6.36 0.22
C ILE A 247 18.34 -6.00 -0.59
N ASP A 248 18.90 -6.97 -1.31
CA ASP A 248 20.09 -6.76 -2.14
C ASP A 248 19.81 -5.80 -3.30
N GLY A 249 18.59 -5.81 -3.84
CA GLY A 249 18.19 -4.93 -4.93
C GLY A 249 17.69 -3.57 -4.49
N SER A 250 17.73 -3.26 -3.18
CA SER A 250 17.26 -2.01 -2.63
C SER A 250 18.41 -1.04 -2.40
N VAL A 251 18.09 0.25 -2.39
CA VAL A 251 19.06 1.33 -2.18
C VAL A 251 18.73 2.04 -0.87
N SER A 252 19.59 2.94 -0.45
CA SER A 252 19.37 3.75 0.75
C SER A 252 18.17 4.70 0.54
N LYS A 253 17.59 5.14 1.65
CA LYS A 253 16.54 6.17 1.62
C LYS A 253 17.01 7.39 0.84
N GLU A 254 18.23 7.84 1.09
CA GLU A 254 18.81 9.02 0.45
C GLU A 254 18.96 8.84 -1.06
N GLU A 255 19.41 7.68 -1.48
CA GLU A 255 19.55 7.39 -2.92
C GLU A 255 18.16 7.30 -3.58
N ALA A 256 17.20 6.68 -2.91
CA ALA A 256 15.82 6.61 -3.43
C ALA A 256 15.22 8.00 -3.57
N GLN A 257 15.41 8.86 -2.56
CA GLN A 257 14.93 10.25 -2.63
C GLN A 257 15.58 11.02 -3.78
N SER A 258 16.88 10.79 -4.00
CA SER A 258 17.59 11.43 -5.09
C SER A 258 17.02 11.01 -6.44
N LYS A 259 16.77 9.71 -6.62
CA LYS A 259 16.19 9.20 -7.88
C LYS A 259 14.78 9.73 -8.10
N LEU A 260 13.99 9.84 -7.04
CA LEU A 260 12.64 10.38 -7.15
C LEU A 260 12.67 11.86 -7.51
N LYS A 261 13.54 12.65 -6.88
CA LYS A 261 13.72 14.06 -7.23
C LYS A 261 14.11 14.23 -8.69
N GLN A 262 15.04 13.40 -9.15
CA GLN A 262 15.52 13.43 -10.54
C GLN A 262 14.37 13.14 -11.51
N PHE A 263 13.55 12.14 -11.20
CA PHE A 263 12.39 11.81 -12.02
C PHE A 263 11.42 12.99 -12.08
N LEU A 264 11.11 13.59 -10.94
CA LEU A 264 10.13 14.69 -10.85
C LEU A 264 10.65 15.97 -11.49
N SER A 265 11.96 16.18 -11.55
CA SER A 265 12.55 17.42 -12.12
C SER A 265 12.78 17.34 -13.62
N LYS A 266 12.55 16.19 -14.27
CA LYS A 266 12.64 16.10 -15.72
C LYS A 266 11.45 16.75 -16.39
N UNK A 267 11.53 17.70 -16.18
CA UNK A 267 10.39 18.37 -16.63
C UNK A 267 10.52 19.13 -17.76
N VAL A 268 11.47 19.37 -18.14
CA VAL A 268 11.67 20.37 -19.19
C VAL A 268 12.54 19.77 -20.27
#